data_45d4b4681a9c988242c241f63ae879a0
#
_entry.id   45d4b4681a9c988242c241f63ae879a0
#
_cell.length_a   1.000
_cell.length_b   1.000
_cell.length_c   1.000
_cell.angle_alpha   90.00
_cell.angle_beta   90.00
_cell.angle_gamma   90.00
#
_symmetry.space_group_name_H-M   'P 1'
#
loop_
_entity.id
_entity.type
_entity.pdbx_description
1 polymer ?
#
loop_
_entity_poly.entity_id
_entity_poly.type
_entity_poly.pdbx_seq_one_letter_code
_entity_poly.pdbx_strand_id
1 'polypeptide(L)'
;MNIQNIIKNFQTLAAIGLWAVLLFCFTTSPLYSQNKEDLEHLIRESKTRAALVQNVQKAVVHIKVEKILRDSQGQPLNNPYDLYNEEFFKRFFPGIKPPERQPGQPFRQEGMGSGTIISQEGYILTNHHVVGEADQILVKLYDGKEVRAKIVGTDPESDIAVIKIEGDGYSALTIGNSKELMVGESVIAVGNPFGLTQTVTYGIVSAKGRTNVGINEYENFIQTDAAINPGNSGGPLVNLRGEIVGVNSAIYSRSGGYQGIGFAVPVSYTHLTLPTICSV
;
A
#
# COMPACT_ATOMS: atom_id res chain seq x y z
N MET A 1 24.91 -41.52 68.82
CA MET A 1 24.90 -40.45 67.78
C MET A 1 24.50 -39.16 68.47
N ASN A 2 25.38 -38.18 68.53
CA ASN A 2 25.25 -37.01 69.42
C ASN A 2 24.26 -35.98 68.87
N ILE A 3 23.17 -35.71 69.62
CA ILE A 3 22.06 -34.80 69.23
C ILE A 3 22.58 -33.45 68.85
N GLN A 4 23.68 -32.97 69.43
CA GLN A 4 24.29 -31.68 69.02
C GLN A 4 24.83 -31.64 67.60
N ASN A 5 25.31 -32.79 67.08
CA ASN A 5 25.74 -32.82 65.65
C ASN A 5 24.59 -32.84 64.68
N ILE A 6 23.44 -33.35 65.07
CA ILE A 6 22.24 -33.34 64.24
C ILE A 6 21.68 -31.87 64.09
N ILE A 7 21.66 -31.17 65.24
CA ILE A 7 21.19 -29.76 65.27
C ILE A 7 22.12 -28.85 64.44
N LYS A 8 23.43 -29.04 64.52
CA LYS A 8 24.43 -28.28 63.80
C LYS A 8 24.36 -28.53 62.30
N ASN A 9 24.11 -29.75 61.86
CA ASN A 9 23.92 -30.08 60.44
C ASN A 9 22.60 -29.50 59.89
N PHE A 10 21.56 -29.50 60.74
CA PHE A 10 20.26 -28.87 60.31
C PHE A 10 20.37 -27.37 60.18
N GLN A 11 21.11 -26.69 61.06
CA GLN A 11 21.36 -25.25 60.97
C GLN A 11 22.22 -24.88 59.73
N THR A 12 23.22 -25.71 59.37
CA THR A 12 24.05 -25.50 58.19
C THR A 12 23.26 -25.75 56.91
N LEU A 13 22.39 -26.74 56.82
CA LEU A 13 21.53 -27.01 55.70
C LEU A 13 20.48 -25.90 55.49
N ALA A 14 19.90 -25.40 56.59
CA ALA A 14 18.96 -24.28 56.55
C ALA A 14 19.63 -22.98 56.06
N ALA A 15 20.87 -22.70 56.50
CA ALA A 15 21.65 -21.55 56.06
C ALA A 15 22.01 -21.64 54.58
N ILE A 16 22.45 -22.83 54.09
CA ILE A 16 22.76 -23.08 52.68
C ILE A 16 21.48 -22.91 51.81
N GLY A 17 20.34 -23.43 52.28
CA GLY A 17 19.05 -23.27 51.62
C GLY A 17 18.63 -21.79 51.49
N LEU A 18 18.81 -20.99 52.56
CA LEU A 18 18.52 -19.58 52.59
C LEU A 18 19.42 -18.78 51.64
N TRP A 19 20.71 -19.12 51.60
CA TRP A 19 21.66 -18.52 50.65
C TRP A 19 21.37 -18.90 49.20
N ALA A 20 20.94 -20.11 48.91
CA ALA A 20 20.54 -20.54 47.57
C ALA A 20 19.28 -19.83 47.09
N VAL A 21 18.28 -19.58 47.95
CA VAL A 21 17.08 -18.83 47.66
C VAL A 21 17.42 -17.35 47.42
N LEU A 22 18.31 -16.77 48.27
CA LEU A 22 18.76 -15.39 48.06
C LEU A 22 19.56 -15.24 46.77
N LEU A 23 20.46 -16.17 46.40
CA LEU A 23 21.18 -16.16 45.13
C LEU A 23 20.21 -16.31 43.94
N PHE A 24 19.18 -17.15 44.04
CA PHE A 24 18.18 -17.35 43.01
C PHE A 24 17.31 -16.08 42.82
N CYS A 25 16.98 -15.37 43.91
CA CYS A 25 16.29 -14.08 43.85
C CYS A 25 17.16 -12.97 43.22
N PHE A 26 18.48 -13.02 43.37
CA PHE A 26 19.39 -12.05 42.75
C PHE A 26 19.66 -12.35 41.24
N THR A 27 19.50 -13.60 40.80
CA THR A 27 19.70 -13.97 39.39
C THR A 27 18.44 -13.83 38.54
N THR A 28 17.28 -13.71 39.15
CA THR A 28 16.03 -13.29 38.47
C THR A 28 15.93 -11.77 38.46
N SER A 29 16.94 -11.10 37.94
CA SER A 29 16.73 -9.73 37.47
C SER A 29 15.63 -9.82 36.42
N PRO A 30 14.50 -9.12 36.58
CA PRO A 30 13.46 -9.20 35.57
C PRO A 30 14.08 -8.78 34.26
N LEU A 31 13.94 -9.62 33.23
CA LEU A 31 14.22 -9.26 31.81
C LEU A 31 13.53 -7.96 31.40
N TYR A 32 12.69 -7.43 32.26
CA TYR A 32 11.91 -6.19 32.13
C TYR A 32 12.69 -4.90 32.47
N SER A 33 13.92 -5.00 33.00
CA SER A 33 14.81 -3.84 33.20
C SER A 33 15.65 -3.51 31.98
N GLN A 34 15.38 -4.17 30.86
CA GLN A 34 16.01 -3.81 29.62
C GLN A 34 15.44 -2.48 29.16
N ASN A 35 16.10 -1.45 29.56
CA ASN A 35 16.20 -0.13 28.98
C ASN A 35 14.87 0.60 28.72
N LYS A 36 14.43 1.35 29.72
CA LYS A 36 13.44 2.42 29.53
C LYS A 36 13.80 3.29 28.31
N GLU A 37 15.08 3.48 28.07
CA GLU A 37 15.64 4.20 26.90
C GLU A 37 15.31 3.50 25.56
N ASP A 38 15.47 2.19 25.47
CA ASP A 38 15.13 1.42 24.26
C ASP A 38 13.63 1.43 24.00
N LEU A 39 12.82 1.32 25.07
CA LEU A 39 11.36 1.44 24.93
C LEU A 39 10.94 2.83 24.48
N GLU A 40 11.52 3.88 25.03
CA GLU A 40 11.25 5.26 24.61
C GLU A 40 11.69 5.51 23.16
N HIS A 41 12.79 4.90 22.72
CA HIS A 41 13.23 4.93 21.32
C HIS A 41 12.21 4.28 20.39
N LEU A 42 11.75 3.07 20.70
CA LEU A 42 10.74 2.35 19.90
C LEU A 42 9.40 3.11 19.84
N ILE A 43 8.97 3.69 20.98
CA ILE A 43 7.75 4.51 21.03
C ILE A 43 7.91 5.76 20.14
N ARG A 44 9.05 6.40 20.18
CA ARG A 44 9.35 7.60 19.37
C ARG A 44 9.36 7.26 17.90
N GLU A 45 10.03 6.18 17.50
CA GLU A 45 10.03 5.68 16.12
C GLU A 45 8.61 5.40 15.62
N SER A 46 7.81 4.67 16.41
CA SER A 46 6.42 4.37 16.09
C SER A 46 5.57 5.63 15.90
N LYS A 47 5.70 6.61 16.81
CA LYS A 47 4.97 7.90 16.72
C LYS A 47 5.43 8.73 15.52
N THR A 48 6.72 8.74 15.22
CA THR A 48 7.28 9.45 14.05
C THR A 48 6.72 8.86 12.76
N ARG A 49 6.66 7.53 12.66
CA ARG A 49 6.06 6.83 11.51
C ARG A 49 4.57 7.15 11.38
N ALA A 50 3.83 7.15 12.49
CA ALA A 50 2.41 7.51 12.49
C ALA A 50 2.18 8.96 12.04
N ALA A 51 3.00 9.91 12.47
CA ALA A 51 2.93 11.31 12.03
C ALA A 51 3.25 11.46 10.53
N LEU A 52 4.25 10.73 10.03
CA LEU A 52 4.54 10.68 8.60
C LEU A 52 3.33 10.19 7.81
N VAL A 53 2.73 9.07 8.24
CA VAL A 53 1.54 8.49 7.60
C VAL A 53 0.39 9.48 7.56
N GLN A 54 0.10 10.21 8.65
CA GLN A 54 -0.95 11.22 8.68
C GLN A 54 -0.76 12.33 7.63
N ASN A 55 0.48 12.69 7.33
CA ASN A 55 0.77 13.68 6.28
C ASN A 55 0.61 13.06 4.88
N VAL A 56 1.12 11.86 4.66
CA VAL A 56 0.98 11.14 3.38
C VAL A 56 -0.49 10.92 3.03
N GLN A 57 -1.31 10.51 3.99
CA GLN A 57 -2.72 10.22 3.79
C GLN A 57 -3.51 11.39 3.19
N LYS A 58 -3.17 12.65 3.51
CA LYS A 58 -3.86 13.83 2.99
C LYS A 58 -3.77 13.96 1.48
N ALA A 59 -2.75 13.40 0.86
CA ALA A 59 -2.54 13.42 -0.58
C ALA A 59 -3.03 12.15 -1.28
N VAL A 60 -3.45 11.11 -0.54
CA VAL A 60 -3.92 9.86 -1.13
C VAL A 60 -5.42 9.91 -1.31
N VAL A 61 -5.88 9.61 -2.52
CA VAL A 61 -7.28 9.69 -2.92
C VAL A 61 -7.83 8.31 -3.30
N HIS A 62 -9.15 8.16 -3.18
CA HIS A 62 -9.87 7.05 -3.78
C HIS A 62 -10.33 7.44 -5.18
N ILE A 63 -10.15 6.53 -6.13
CA ILE A 63 -10.58 6.70 -7.52
C ILE A 63 -11.68 5.68 -7.79
N LYS A 64 -12.86 6.18 -8.18
CA LYS A 64 -13.95 5.39 -8.72
C LYS A 64 -14.07 5.68 -10.19
N VAL A 65 -14.17 4.64 -11.00
CA VAL A 65 -14.36 4.75 -12.45
C VAL A 65 -15.64 4.05 -12.88
N GLU A 66 -16.29 4.60 -13.89
CA GLU A 66 -17.42 3.98 -14.56
C GLU A 66 -17.07 3.83 -16.04
N LYS A 67 -17.24 2.64 -16.57
CA LYS A 67 -17.12 2.32 -17.99
C LYS A 67 -18.46 1.84 -18.52
N ILE A 68 -18.96 2.48 -19.56
CA ILE A 68 -20.13 2.02 -20.31
C ILE A 68 -19.64 1.00 -21.33
N LEU A 69 -20.04 -0.24 -21.15
CA LEU A 69 -19.65 -1.28 -22.08
C LEU A 69 -20.39 -1.11 -23.41
N ARG A 70 -19.65 -1.17 -24.53
CA ARG A 70 -20.14 -0.94 -25.87
C ARG A 70 -19.84 -2.14 -26.74
N ASP A 71 -20.71 -2.41 -27.73
CA ASP A 71 -20.46 -3.43 -28.75
C ASP A 71 -19.40 -2.96 -29.79
N SER A 72 -19.10 -3.82 -30.75
CA SER A 72 -18.18 -3.51 -31.84
C SER A 72 -18.64 -2.36 -32.75
N GLN A 73 -19.89 -1.91 -32.61
CA GLN A 73 -20.47 -0.78 -33.34
C GLN A 73 -20.55 0.48 -32.48
N GLY A 74 -20.02 0.45 -31.24
CA GLY A 74 -20.03 1.57 -30.30
C GLY A 74 -21.34 1.79 -29.55
N GLN A 75 -22.33 0.89 -29.71
CA GLN A 75 -23.60 0.98 -29.01
C GLN A 75 -23.50 0.42 -27.59
N PRO A 76 -24.13 1.06 -26.59
CA PRO A 76 -24.14 0.53 -25.22
C PRO A 76 -24.72 -0.88 -25.17
N LEU A 77 -23.99 -1.80 -24.58
CA LEU A 77 -24.43 -3.18 -24.42
C LEU A 77 -25.53 -3.28 -23.38
N ASN A 78 -26.59 -3.98 -23.74
CA ASN A 78 -27.72 -4.25 -22.87
C ASN A 78 -27.68 -5.69 -22.31
N ASN A 79 -26.72 -6.52 -22.75
CA ASN A 79 -26.61 -7.91 -22.34
C ASN A 79 -25.21 -8.20 -21.74
N PRO A 80 -25.12 -8.72 -20.50
CA PRO A 80 -23.85 -8.99 -19.83
C PRO A 80 -23.04 -10.15 -20.44
N TYR A 81 -23.66 -11.00 -21.28
CA TYR A 81 -22.97 -12.17 -21.84
C TYR A 81 -22.07 -11.84 -23.05
N ASP A 82 -22.14 -10.63 -23.61
CA ASP A 82 -21.39 -10.25 -24.81
C ASP A 82 -19.97 -9.73 -24.50
N LEU A 83 -19.58 -9.67 -23.24
CA LEU A 83 -18.32 -9.03 -22.81
C LEU A 83 -17.59 -9.80 -21.70
N TYR A 84 -17.21 -11.01 -22.02
CA TYR A 84 -16.22 -11.69 -21.20
C TYR A 84 -14.79 -11.34 -21.62
N ASN A 85 -14.34 -10.12 -21.34
CA ASN A 85 -12.92 -9.86 -21.18
C ASN A 85 -12.59 -9.80 -19.69
N GLU A 86 -12.97 -10.88 -18.99
CA GLU A 86 -12.91 -11.05 -17.55
C GLU A 86 -11.50 -11.28 -16.99
N GLU A 87 -10.45 -11.42 -17.84
CA GLU A 87 -9.15 -11.85 -17.33
C GLU A 87 -8.57 -10.84 -16.32
N PHE A 88 -8.74 -9.53 -16.58
CA PHE A 88 -8.25 -8.51 -15.65
C PHE A 88 -9.04 -8.54 -14.33
N PHE A 89 -10.38 -8.52 -14.39
CA PHE A 89 -11.21 -8.52 -13.18
C PHE A 89 -11.06 -9.80 -12.37
N LYS A 90 -11.00 -10.97 -13.02
CA LYS A 90 -10.73 -12.26 -12.35
C LYS A 90 -9.34 -12.29 -11.72
N ARG A 91 -8.35 -11.64 -12.34
CA ARG A 91 -6.98 -11.62 -11.86
C ARG A 91 -6.79 -10.70 -10.65
N PHE A 92 -7.48 -9.53 -10.63
CA PHE A 92 -7.32 -8.53 -9.59
C PHE A 92 -8.45 -8.48 -8.55
N PHE A 93 -9.64 -9.04 -8.88
CA PHE A 93 -10.83 -9.02 -8.02
C PHE A 93 -11.53 -10.38 -7.96
N PRO A 94 -10.83 -11.47 -7.59
CA PRO A 94 -11.44 -12.80 -7.53
C PRO A 94 -12.55 -12.82 -6.48
N GLY A 95 -13.79 -13.09 -6.93
CA GLY A 95 -14.95 -13.27 -6.04
C GLY A 95 -15.96 -12.14 -5.98
N ILE A 96 -15.76 -11.03 -6.70
CA ILE A 96 -16.81 -10.00 -6.83
C ILE A 96 -17.82 -10.45 -7.90
N LYS A 97 -19.02 -10.76 -7.47
CA LYS A 97 -20.15 -11.05 -8.39
C LYS A 97 -20.68 -9.73 -8.98
N PRO A 98 -20.98 -9.68 -10.29
CA PRO A 98 -21.68 -8.54 -10.87
C PRO A 98 -23.01 -8.28 -10.16
N PRO A 99 -23.41 -7.02 -9.95
CA PRO A 99 -24.70 -6.71 -9.32
C PRO A 99 -25.89 -7.12 -10.21
N GLU A 100 -26.95 -7.67 -9.59
CA GLU A 100 -28.23 -7.94 -10.26
C GLU A 100 -28.89 -6.64 -10.73
N ARG A 101 -29.41 -6.61 -11.98
CA ARG A 101 -29.88 -5.39 -12.63
C ARG A 101 -31.33 -5.43 -13.10
N GLN A 102 -31.88 -4.20 -13.26
CA GLN A 102 -33.17 -3.98 -13.91
C GLN A 102 -33.01 -3.95 -15.45
N PRO A 103 -33.91 -4.57 -16.22
CA PRO A 103 -33.87 -4.58 -17.67
C PRO A 103 -33.96 -3.17 -18.27
N GLY A 104 -33.11 -2.85 -19.26
CA GLY A 104 -33.17 -1.61 -20.04
C GLY A 104 -32.15 -0.53 -19.68
N GLN A 105 -31.24 -0.76 -18.73
CA GLN A 105 -30.12 0.17 -18.47
C GLN A 105 -28.83 -0.31 -19.14
N PRO A 106 -28.00 0.64 -19.68
CA PRO A 106 -26.69 0.31 -20.25
C PRO A 106 -25.82 -0.41 -19.22
N PHE A 107 -25.07 -1.38 -19.67
CA PHE A 107 -24.17 -2.11 -18.81
C PHE A 107 -23.00 -1.18 -18.40
N ARG A 108 -22.90 -0.85 -17.11
CA ARG A 108 -21.81 -0.06 -16.54
C ARG A 108 -20.93 -0.95 -15.72
N GLN A 109 -19.67 -0.97 -16.01
CA GLN A 109 -18.65 -1.60 -15.18
C GLN A 109 -18.08 -0.52 -14.24
N GLU A 110 -18.12 -0.80 -12.94
CA GLU A 110 -17.49 0.04 -11.93
C GLU A 110 -16.11 -0.54 -11.60
N GLY A 111 -15.10 0.30 -11.57
CA GLY A 111 -13.76 -0.01 -11.09
C GLY A 111 -13.38 0.92 -9.95
N MET A 112 -12.40 0.50 -9.18
CA MET A 112 -11.88 1.31 -8.08
C MET A 112 -10.37 1.14 -7.91
N GLY A 113 -9.72 2.18 -7.44
CA GLY A 113 -8.31 2.20 -7.11
C GLY A 113 -7.96 3.38 -6.24
N SER A 114 -6.68 3.65 -6.14
CA SER A 114 -6.13 4.78 -5.42
C SER A 114 -5.37 5.70 -6.36
N GLY A 115 -5.07 6.91 -5.89
CA GLY A 115 -4.18 7.83 -6.56
C GLY A 115 -3.45 8.69 -5.54
N THR A 116 -2.45 9.42 -6.02
CA THR A 116 -1.65 10.33 -5.20
C THR A 116 -1.62 11.69 -5.82
N ILE A 117 -2.04 12.72 -5.10
CA ILE A 117 -1.92 14.12 -5.52
C ILE A 117 -0.43 14.48 -5.51
N ILE A 118 0.09 14.92 -6.66
CA ILE A 118 1.51 15.26 -6.88
C ILE A 118 1.75 16.76 -7.10
N SER A 119 0.68 17.55 -7.19
CA SER A 119 0.78 19.01 -7.26
C SER A 119 -0.40 19.70 -6.57
N GLN A 120 -0.18 20.94 -6.12
CA GLN A 120 -1.23 21.75 -5.47
C GLN A 120 -2.39 22.08 -6.42
N GLU A 121 -2.13 22.10 -7.72
CA GLU A 121 -3.13 22.35 -8.76
C GLU A 121 -4.04 21.14 -9.01
N GLY A 122 -3.79 19.98 -8.37
CA GLY A 122 -4.64 18.78 -8.41
C GLY A 122 -4.27 17.78 -9.51
N TYR A 123 -3.01 17.68 -9.92
CA TYR A 123 -2.53 16.54 -10.69
C TYR A 123 -2.41 15.32 -9.78
N ILE A 124 -2.88 14.18 -10.25
CA ILE A 124 -2.94 12.92 -9.51
C ILE A 124 -2.25 11.84 -10.31
N LEU A 125 -1.27 11.19 -9.71
CA LEU A 125 -0.58 10.01 -10.23
C LEU A 125 -1.34 8.74 -9.82
N THR A 126 -1.56 7.82 -10.78
CA THR A 126 -2.23 6.54 -10.56
C THR A 126 -1.75 5.51 -11.60
N ASN A 127 -2.34 4.32 -11.62
CA ASN A 127 -2.08 3.34 -12.67
C ASN A 127 -2.99 3.54 -13.89
N HIS A 128 -2.47 3.17 -15.07
CA HIS A 128 -3.26 3.13 -16.31
C HIS A 128 -4.44 2.18 -16.17
N HIS A 129 -4.23 0.97 -15.64
CA HIS A 129 -5.30 -0.02 -15.49
C HIS A 129 -6.46 0.45 -14.60
N VAL A 130 -6.25 1.46 -13.74
CA VAL A 130 -7.33 2.04 -12.91
C VAL A 130 -8.21 2.96 -13.73
N VAL A 131 -7.66 3.78 -14.65
CA VAL A 131 -8.38 4.89 -15.29
C VAL A 131 -8.42 4.85 -16.82
N GLY A 132 -7.56 4.04 -17.46
CA GLY A 132 -7.27 4.15 -18.90
C GLY A 132 -8.47 3.95 -19.82
N GLU A 133 -9.47 3.20 -19.40
CA GLU A 133 -10.65 2.90 -20.20
C GLU A 133 -11.95 3.48 -19.59
N ALA A 134 -11.84 4.43 -18.66
CA ALA A 134 -12.97 4.99 -17.95
C ALA A 134 -13.71 6.04 -18.78
N ASP A 135 -15.06 5.96 -18.88
CA ASP A 135 -15.89 7.04 -19.41
C ASP A 135 -16.09 8.17 -18.38
N GLN A 136 -16.06 7.82 -17.08
CA GLN A 136 -16.16 8.79 -15.99
C GLN A 136 -15.19 8.42 -14.87
N ILE A 137 -14.53 9.43 -14.31
CA ILE A 137 -13.60 9.29 -13.18
C ILE A 137 -14.08 10.23 -12.08
N LEU A 138 -14.34 9.65 -10.91
CA LEU A 138 -14.70 10.34 -9.69
C LEU A 138 -13.59 10.13 -8.65
N VAL A 139 -13.09 11.21 -8.12
CA VAL A 139 -12.02 11.21 -7.11
C VAL A 139 -12.61 11.64 -5.78
N LYS A 140 -12.46 10.80 -4.75
CA LYS A 140 -12.81 11.15 -3.37
C LYS A 140 -11.56 11.53 -2.61
N LEU A 141 -11.52 12.75 -2.13
CA LEU A 141 -10.42 13.34 -1.37
C LEU A 141 -10.41 12.87 0.09
N TYR A 142 -9.33 13.19 0.79
CA TYR A 142 -9.16 12.86 2.21
C TYR A 142 -10.27 13.43 3.12
N ASP A 143 -10.77 14.62 2.82
CA ASP A 143 -11.88 15.28 3.53
C ASP A 143 -13.26 14.71 3.19
N GLY A 144 -13.34 13.73 2.29
CA GLY A 144 -14.56 13.08 1.85
C GLY A 144 -15.24 13.78 0.66
N LYS A 145 -14.73 14.90 0.18
CA LYS A 145 -15.26 15.60 -1.00
C LYS A 145 -15.02 14.78 -2.26
N GLU A 146 -16.04 14.66 -3.10
CA GLU A 146 -15.96 13.98 -4.39
C GLU A 146 -15.86 15.02 -5.54
N VAL A 147 -14.88 14.81 -6.43
CA VAL A 147 -14.59 15.71 -7.55
C VAL A 147 -14.40 14.88 -8.82
N ARG A 148 -14.92 15.36 -9.94
CA ARG A 148 -14.65 14.73 -11.25
C ARG A 148 -13.23 15.00 -11.69
N ALA A 149 -12.61 13.98 -12.30
CA ALA A 149 -11.28 14.09 -12.88
C ALA A 149 -11.32 13.87 -14.39
N LYS A 150 -10.30 14.41 -15.06
CA LYS A 150 -10.03 14.20 -16.49
C LYS A 150 -8.68 13.51 -16.64
N ILE A 151 -8.55 12.62 -17.60
CA ILE A 151 -7.26 12.04 -17.97
C ILE A 151 -6.42 13.13 -18.62
N VAL A 152 -5.20 13.33 -18.14
CA VAL A 152 -4.18 14.19 -18.73
C VAL A 152 -3.36 13.39 -19.72
N GLY A 153 -2.96 12.18 -19.31
CA GLY A 153 -2.25 11.25 -20.16
C GLY A 153 -2.08 9.90 -19.49
N THR A 154 -1.82 8.88 -20.31
CA THR A 154 -1.63 7.51 -19.87
C THR A 154 -0.48 6.86 -20.62
N ASP A 155 0.19 5.95 -19.95
CA ASP A 155 1.20 5.06 -20.52
C ASP A 155 0.81 3.61 -20.17
N PRO A 156 0.16 2.89 -21.09
CA PRO A 156 -0.25 1.50 -20.86
C PRO A 156 0.93 0.55 -20.66
N GLU A 157 2.08 0.82 -21.32
CA GLU A 157 3.24 -0.07 -21.32
C GLU A 157 3.93 -0.10 -19.95
N SER A 158 3.98 1.05 -19.26
CA SER A 158 4.51 1.15 -17.89
C SER A 158 3.43 1.09 -16.81
N ASP A 159 2.14 1.03 -17.20
CA ASP A 159 0.98 1.07 -16.28
C ASP A 159 0.90 2.34 -15.44
N ILE A 160 1.18 3.50 -16.04
CA ILE A 160 1.12 4.82 -15.37
C ILE A 160 0.05 5.70 -16.03
N ALA A 161 -0.64 6.47 -15.21
CA ALA A 161 -1.57 7.50 -15.66
C ALA A 161 -1.50 8.75 -14.79
N VAL A 162 -1.79 9.90 -15.40
CA VAL A 162 -1.99 11.17 -14.73
C VAL A 162 -3.40 11.66 -15.02
N ILE A 163 -4.12 11.99 -13.96
CA ILE A 163 -5.44 12.60 -14.04
C ILE A 163 -5.42 13.96 -13.35
N LYS A 164 -6.38 14.81 -13.65
CA LYS A 164 -6.48 16.17 -13.14
C LYS A 164 -7.87 16.42 -12.55
N ILE A 165 -7.91 16.95 -11.35
CA ILE A 165 -9.11 17.51 -10.70
C ILE A 165 -9.06 19.03 -10.76
N GLU A 166 -10.22 19.69 -10.84
CA GLU A 166 -10.30 21.14 -10.81
C GLU A 166 -10.18 21.69 -9.39
N GLY A 167 -9.50 22.82 -9.24
CA GLY A 167 -9.23 23.48 -7.97
C GLY A 167 -7.75 23.69 -7.74
N ASP A 168 -7.42 24.18 -6.54
CA ASP A 168 -6.07 24.53 -6.11
C ASP A 168 -5.94 24.36 -4.59
N GLY A 169 -4.70 24.40 -4.09
CA GLY A 169 -4.40 24.28 -2.65
C GLY A 169 -4.46 22.86 -2.11
N TYR A 170 -4.36 21.85 -2.97
CA TYR A 170 -4.35 20.46 -2.55
C TYR A 170 -3.06 20.06 -1.82
N SER A 171 -3.19 19.19 -0.83
CA SER A 171 -2.01 18.54 -0.22
C SER A 171 -1.38 17.61 -1.24
N ALA A 172 -0.12 17.86 -1.60
CA ALA A 172 0.61 17.08 -2.58
C ALA A 172 1.84 16.41 -1.94
N LEU A 173 2.23 15.24 -2.45
CA LEU A 173 3.48 14.58 -2.10
C LEU A 173 4.55 14.89 -3.14
N THR A 174 5.79 14.96 -2.66
CA THR A 174 6.97 15.10 -3.51
C THR A 174 7.32 13.76 -4.15
N ILE A 175 7.68 13.78 -5.42
CA ILE A 175 8.23 12.64 -6.12
C ILE A 175 9.71 12.51 -5.73
N GLY A 176 10.10 11.35 -5.20
CA GLY A 176 11.46 11.04 -4.79
C GLY A 176 12.30 10.43 -5.93
N ASN A 177 13.46 9.91 -5.56
CA ASN A 177 14.38 9.23 -6.50
C ASN A 177 14.42 7.72 -6.25
N SER A 178 13.65 6.94 -7.01
CA SER A 178 13.63 5.48 -6.88
C SER A 178 14.93 4.79 -7.34
N LYS A 179 15.82 5.48 -8.07
CA LYS A 179 17.12 4.92 -8.46
C LYS A 179 18.04 4.79 -7.25
N GLU A 180 17.97 5.73 -6.31
CA GLU A 180 18.76 5.74 -5.08
C GLU A 180 18.26 4.78 -4.00
N LEU A 181 17.02 4.31 -4.11
CA LEU A 181 16.42 3.40 -3.15
C LEU A 181 17.24 2.10 -3.05
N MET A 182 17.51 1.64 -1.83
CA MET A 182 18.30 0.42 -1.57
C MET A 182 17.40 -0.72 -1.08
N VAL A 183 17.80 -1.95 -1.39
CA VAL A 183 17.17 -3.16 -0.80
C VAL A 183 17.38 -3.13 0.71
N GLY A 184 16.31 -3.41 1.47
CA GLY A 184 16.29 -3.31 2.93
C GLY A 184 15.79 -1.97 3.47
N GLU A 185 15.69 -0.90 2.65
CA GLU A 185 15.09 0.35 3.10
C GLU A 185 13.60 0.19 3.40
N SER A 186 13.17 0.86 4.46
CA SER A 186 11.77 0.88 4.86
C SER A 186 10.89 1.66 3.89
N VAL A 187 9.75 1.09 3.55
CA VAL A 187 8.74 1.72 2.70
C VAL A 187 7.34 1.54 3.29
N ILE A 188 6.46 2.47 2.94
CA ILE A 188 5.06 2.48 3.37
C ILE A 188 4.20 2.51 2.10
N ALA A 189 3.32 1.53 1.96
CA ALA A 189 2.30 1.55 0.92
C ALA A 189 0.99 2.10 1.49
N VAL A 190 0.37 3.03 0.77
CA VAL A 190 -0.90 3.65 1.16
C VAL A 190 -1.90 3.49 0.04
N GLY A 191 -3.15 3.21 0.40
CA GLY A 191 -4.25 3.14 -0.54
C GLY A 191 -5.57 3.48 0.13
N ASN A 192 -6.62 3.62 -0.68
CA ASN A 192 -7.97 3.89 -0.21
C ASN A 192 -8.96 2.93 -0.92
N PRO A 193 -8.92 1.63 -0.59
CA PRO A 193 -9.57 0.58 -1.37
C PRO A 193 -11.08 0.72 -1.51
N PHE A 194 -11.77 1.32 -0.55
CA PHE A 194 -13.25 1.37 -0.56
C PHE A 194 -13.78 2.80 -0.37
N GLY A 195 -12.93 3.81 -0.43
CA GLY A 195 -13.33 5.20 -0.18
C GLY A 195 -13.86 5.46 1.24
N LEU A 196 -13.67 4.51 2.17
CA LEU A 196 -14.09 4.61 3.56
C LEU A 196 -12.95 5.13 4.43
N THR A 197 -11.94 4.30 4.64
CA THR A 197 -10.72 4.61 5.39
C THR A 197 -9.52 4.15 4.60
N GLN A 198 -8.46 4.96 4.63
CA GLN A 198 -7.22 4.60 3.96
C GLN A 198 -6.54 3.43 4.68
N THR A 199 -5.98 2.53 3.90
CA THR A 199 -5.18 1.41 4.37
C THR A 199 -3.71 1.75 4.24
N VAL A 200 -2.96 1.50 5.30
CA VAL A 200 -1.52 1.75 5.37
C VAL A 200 -0.81 0.45 5.73
N THR A 201 0.17 0.07 4.94
CA THR A 201 1.02 -1.09 5.21
C THR A 201 2.48 -0.68 5.21
N TYR A 202 3.29 -1.34 6.04
CA TYR A 202 4.70 -1.06 6.23
C TYR A 202 5.51 -2.30 5.90
N GLY A 203 6.64 -2.11 5.25
CA GLY A 203 7.57 -3.17 4.88
C GLY A 203 8.90 -2.59 4.43
N ILE A 204 9.63 -3.37 3.66
CA ILE A 204 10.93 -3.00 3.10
C ILE A 204 10.94 -3.15 1.58
N VAL A 205 11.93 -2.58 0.94
CA VAL A 205 12.32 -2.91 -0.42
C VAL A 205 12.94 -4.30 -0.42
N SER A 206 12.21 -5.30 -0.90
CA SER A 206 12.69 -6.69 -0.96
C SER A 206 13.61 -6.96 -2.14
N ALA A 207 13.39 -6.27 -3.26
CA ALA A 207 14.23 -6.30 -4.46
C ALA A 207 13.95 -5.09 -5.36
N LYS A 208 14.85 -4.85 -6.32
CA LYS A 208 14.69 -3.84 -7.38
C LYS A 208 14.92 -4.48 -8.74
N GLY A 209 14.39 -3.86 -9.78
CA GLY A 209 14.65 -4.31 -11.15
C GLY A 209 13.96 -5.63 -11.49
N ARG A 210 12.81 -5.92 -10.90
CA ARG A 210 12.06 -7.13 -11.23
C ARG A 210 11.46 -7.03 -12.61
N THR A 211 11.87 -7.95 -13.48
CA THR A 211 11.40 -8.14 -14.85
C THR A 211 10.88 -9.55 -15.03
N ASN A 212 10.20 -9.80 -16.14
CA ASN A 212 9.60 -11.11 -16.48
C ASN A 212 8.57 -11.59 -15.45
N VAL A 213 7.86 -10.66 -14.84
CA VAL A 213 6.75 -10.96 -13.92
C VAL A 213 5.46 -11.24 -14.73
N GLY A 214 5.37 -10.71 -15.96
CA GLY A 214 4.26 -10.90 -16.87
C GLY A 214 3.03 -10.03 -16.50
N ILE A 215 3.27 -8.84 -15.97
CA ILE A 215 2.23 -7.89 -15.56
C ILE A 215 2.12 -6.77 -16.58
N ASN A 216 3.24 -6.12 -16.92
CA ASN A 216 3.33 -5.00 -17.86
C ASN A 216 4.26 -5.34 -19.02
N GLU A 217 4.18 -4.56 -20.10
CA GLU A 217 5.11 -4.69 -21.23
C GLU A 217 6.52 -4.19 -20.83
N TYR A 218 6.59 -3.05 -20.16
CA TYR A 218 7.82 -2.56 -19.52
C TYR A 218 7.82 -2.84 -18.04
N GLU A 219 8.71 -3.74 -17.62
CA GLU A 219 8.85 -4.15 -16.23
C GLU A 219 10.21 -3.78 -15.67
N ASN A 220 10.22 -3.16 -14.51
CA ASN A 220 11.39 -2.90 -13.67
C ASN A 220 10.91 -2.62 -12.24
N PHE A 221 10.05 -3.48 -11.73
CA PHE A 221 9.35 -3.24 -10.48
C PHE A 221 10.27 -3.15 -9.28
N ILE A 222 9.86 -2.32 -8.32
CA ILE A 222 10.26 -2.42 -6.92
C ILE A 222 9.41 -3.54 -6.31
N GLN A 223 10.06 -4.55 -5.74
CA GLN A 223 9.41 -5.57 -4.93
C GLN A 223 9.42 -5.15 -3.47
N THR A 224 8.30 -5.32 -2.78
CA THR A 224 8.16 -5.04 -1.34
C THR A 224 7.35 -6.13 -0.65
N ASP A 225 7.58 -6.30 0.66
CA ASP A 225 6.76 -7.09 1.56
C ASP A 225 5.73 -6.23 2.32
N ALA A 226 5.67 -4.92 2.07
CA ALA A 226 4.51 -4.12 2.44
C ALA A 226 3.27 -4.68 1.72
N ALA A 227 2.22 -5.01 2.47
CA ALA A 227 1.07 -5.71 1.91
C ALA A 227 0.35 -4.83 0.87
N ILE A 228 0.36 -5.27 -0.37
CA ILE A 228 -0.44 -4.72 -1.46
C ILE A 228 -1.68 -5.59 -1.63
N ASN A 229 -2.84 -4.98 -1.68
CA ASN A 229 -4.13 -5.66 -1.87
C ASN A 229 -4.97 -4.87 -2.89
N PRO A 230 -6.02 -5.48 -3.47
CA PRO A 230 -6.96 -4.76 -4.33
C PRO A 230 -7.45 -3.45 -3.69
N GLY A 231 -7.33 -2.36 -4.44
CA GLY A 231 -7.64 -1.00 -3.99
C GLY A 231 -6.43 -0.17 -3.55
N ASN A 232 -5.27 -0.77 -3.23
CA ASN A 232 -4.03 -0.03 -3.07
C ASN A 232 -3.39 0.35 -4.42
N SER A 233 -3.78 -0.32 -5.51
CA SER A 233 -3.30 -0.04 -6.86
C SER A 233 -3.51 1.42 -7.23
N GLY A 234 -2.47 2.09 -7.75
CA GLY A 234 -2.43 3.53 -8.04
C GLY A 234 -2.05 4.41 -6.85
N GLY A 235 -2.10 3.89 -5.62
CA GLY A 235 -1.61 4.60 -4.44
C GLY A 235 -0.07 4.59 -4.35
N PRO A 236 0.51 5.45 -3.49
CA PRO A 236 1.96 5.59 -3.39
C PRO A 236 2.62 4.46 -2.60
N LEU A 237 3.84 4.11 -3.02
CA LEU A 237 4.87 3.54 -2.16
C LEU A 237 5.79 4.69 -1.77
N VAL A 238 5.89 5.01 -0.47
CA VAL A 238 6.70 6.13 0.02
C VAL A 238 7.86 5.65 0.87
N ASN A 239 8.96 6.42 0.86
CA ASN A 239 10.08 6.24 1.78
C ASN A 239 9.81 6.91 3.13
N LEU A 240 10.75 6.80 4.08
CA LEU A 240 10.62 7.43 5.40
C LEU A 240 10.73 8.98 5.39
N ARG A 241 11.03 9.60 4.24
CA ARG A 241 10.94 11.06 4.06
C ARG A 241 9.55 11.51 3.58
N GLY A 242 8.64 10.54 3.31
CA GLY A 242 7.32 10.83 2.76
C GLY A 242 7.31 11.11 1.27
N GLU A 243 8.41 10.81 0.57
CA GLU A 243 8.53 10.98 -0.87
C GLU A 243 8.03 9.73 -1.59
N ILE A 244 7.33 9.92 -2.70
CA ILE A 244 6.86 8.84 -3.55
C ILE A 244 8.07 8.20 -4.24
N VAL A 245 8.31 6.91 -4.02
CA VAL A 245 9.36 6.12 -4.68
C VAL A 245 8.79 5.11 -5.67
N GLY A 246 7.50 4.82 -5.58
CA GLY A 246 6.80 3.94 -6.51
C GLY A 246 5.29 4.14 -6.49
N VAL A 247 4.62 3.58 -7.51
CA VAL A 247 3.17 3.49 -7.61
C VAL A 247 2.79 2.02 -7.42
N ASN A 248 2.02 1.72 -6.39
CA ASN A 248 1.58 0.35 -6.12
C ASN A 248 0.77 -0.18 -7.30
N SER A 249 1.13 -1.32 -7.87
CA SER A 249 0.48 -1.85 -9.08
C SER A 249 -0.15 -3.22 -8.83
N ALA A 250 0.62 -4.21 -8.43
CA ALA A 250 0.19 -5.59 -8.44
C ALA A 250 0.79 -6.44 -7.32
N ILE A 251 0.28 -7.66 -7.17
CA ILE A 251 0.83 -8.70 -6.31
C ILE A 251 1.18 -9.94 -7.14
N TYR A 252 2.22 -10.68 -6.72
CA TYR A 252 2.40 -12.03 -7.19
C TYR A 252 1.56 -12.97 -6.32
N SER A 253 0.53 -13.57 -6.91
CA SER A 253 -0.39 -14.41 -6.14
C SER A 253 -0.95 -15.56 -6.98
N ARG A 254 -1.00 -16.75 -6.40
CA ARG A 254 -1.68 -17.93 -6.99
C ARG A 254 -3.16 -18.01 -6.58
N SER A 255 -3.52 -17.40 -5.48
CA SER A 255 -4.88 -17.46 -4.90
C SER A 255 -5.64 -16.14 -4.95
N GLY A 256 -5.04 -15.07 -5.53
CA GLY A 256 -5.63 -13.73 -5.60
C GLY A 256 -5.43 -12.85 -4.36
N GLY A 257 -4.89 -13.39 -3.26
CA GLY A 257 -4.56 -12.64 -2.04
C GLY A 257 -3.05 -12.40 -1.91
N TYR A 258 -2.67 -11.42 -1.09
CA TYR A 258 -1.27 -11.10 -0.78
C TYR A 258 -0.54 -12.30 -0.16
N GLN A 259 0.64 -12.62 -0.68
CA GLN A 259 1.48 -13.76 -0.25
C GLN A 259 2.92 -13.31 0.07
N GLY A 260 3.12 -12.09 0.55
CA GLY A 260 4.45 -11.55 0.88
C GLY A 260 5.20 -10.93 -0.28
N ILE A 261 4.60 -10.81 -1.46
CA ILE A 261 5.23 -10.22 -2.64
C ILE A 261 4.28 -9.20 -3.26
N GLY A 262 4.64 -7.93 -3.13
CA GLY A 262 3.99 -6.80 -3.79
C GLY A 262 4.95 -6.13 -4.78
N PHE A 263 4.39 -5.51 -5.81
CA PHE A 263 5.12 -4.79 -6.86
C PHE A 263 4.64 -3.35 -6.97
N ALA A 264 5.59 -2.44 -7.11
CA ALA A 264 5.33 -1.03 -7.41
C ALA A 264 6.14 -0.60 -8.64
N VAL A 265 5.54 0.23 -9.49
CA VAL A 265 6.22 0.86 -10.63
C VAL A 265 7.11 1.97 -10.08
N PRO A 266 8.44 1.97 -10.36
CA PRO A 266 9.34 3.00 -9.87
C PRO A 266 9.00 4.39 -10.43
N VAL A 267 9.02 5.44 -9.60
CA VAL A 267 8.77 6.82 -10.08
C VAL A 267 9.83 7.34 -11.04
N SER A 268 11.00 6.72 -11.13
CA SER A 268 11.98 7.07 -12.15
C SER A 268 11.51 6.81 -13.59
N TYR A 269 10.50 5.95 -13.78
CA TYR A 269 9.79 5.80 -15.06
C TYR A 269 8.83 6.95 -15.30
N THR A 270 8.12 7.42 -14.28
CA THR A 270 7.21 8.55 -14.41
C THR A 270 7.94 9.82 -14.87
N HIS A 271 9.19 10.03 -14.46
CA HIS A 271 10.01 11.15 -14.94
C HIS A 271 10.33 11.08 -16.44
N LEU A 272 10.33 9.88 -17.04
CA LEU A 272 10.52 9.71 -18.48
C LEU A 272 9.21 9.90 -19.26
N THR A 273 8.08 9.53 -18.66
CA THR A 273 6.77 9.55 -19.30
C THR A 273 5.97 10.83 -18.99
N LEU A 274 6.09 11.40 -17.79
CA LEU A 274 5.37 12.64 -17.41
C LEU A 274 5.63 13.84 -18.35
N PRO A 275 6.87 14.15 -18.80
CA PRO A 275 7.08 15.21 -19.78
C PRO A 275 6.39 14.95 -21.12
N THR A 276 6.28 13.68 -21.51
CA THR A 276 5.57 13.28 -22.74
C THR A 276 4.06 13.32 -22.55
N ILE A 277 3.57 12.90 -21.36
CA ILE A 277 2.15 12.90 -21.01
C ILE A 277 1.62 14.32 -20.76
N CYS A 278 2.42 15.22 -20.17
CA CYS A 278 2.01 16.57 -19.81
C CYS A 278 2.40 17.63 -20.87
N SER A 279 3.02 17.26 -22.00
CA SER A 279 3.43 18.17 -23.07
C SER A 279 2.40 18.31 -24.21
N VAL A 280 1.15 17.94 -23.97
CA VAL A 280 0.03 18.11 -24.92
C VAL A 280 -0.83 19.31 -24.54
#